data_24f556e7204d2d80c75247b97583bb20
#
_entry.id   24f556e7204d2d80c75247b97583bb20
#
_cell.length_a   1.000
_cell.length_b   1.000
_cell.length_c   1.000
_cell.angle_alpha   90.00
_cell.angle_beta   90.00
_cell.angle_gamma   90.00
#
_symmetry.space_group_name_H-M   'P 1'
#
loop_
_entity.id
_entity.type
_entity.pdbx_description
1 polymer ?
#
loop_
_entity_poly.entity_id
_entity_poly.type
_entity_poly.pdbx_seq_one_letter_code
_entity_poly.pdbx_strand_id
1 'polypeptide(L)'
;MASSNTETYRTGHEAFNQRDFEAMTKQYADSIAWTDHPRGRTFSTPQEFKDDFLTGWLVSSSDIRITAPRYFDAGQTVACTFTVVGTHDGPLGPFAATGKQFALPLCEMWHFDSDGRVVGGDLYYDQVSLLTQLSLMPQPPGA
;
A
#
# COMPACT_ATOMS: atom_id res chain seq x y z
N MET A 1 8.61 -10.46 -21.19
CA MET A 1 7.26 -9.84 -21.23
C MET A 1 6.57 -10.07 -19.88
N ALA A 2 5.99 -9.04 -19.30
CA ALA A 2 5.27 -9.16 -18.05
C ALA A 2 4.01 -10.01 -18.24
N SER A 3 3.62 -10.80 -17.22
CA SER A 3 2.36 -11.52 -17.22
C SER A 3 1.17 -10.54 -17.12
N SER A 4 -0.03 -11.01 -17.42
CA SER A 4 -1.25 -10.23 -17.25
C SER A 4 -1.47 -9.86 -15.78
N ASN A 5 -1.05 -10.71 -14.83
CA ASN A 5 -1.12 -10.40 -13.39
C ASN A 5 -0.19 -9.24 -13.01
N THR A 6 1.03 -9.23 -13.54
CA THR A 6 1.95 -8.10 -13.32
C THR A 6 1.38 -6.81 -13.90
N GLU A 7 0.76 -6.86 -15.08
CA GLU A 7 0.13 -5.67 -15.67
C GLU A 7 -1.07 -5.20 -14.87
N THR A 8 -1.89 -6.12 -14.35
CA THR A 8 -3.01 -5.77 -13.45
C THR A 8 -2.50 -5.04 -12.21
N TYR A 9 -1.42 -5.54 -11.62
CA TYR A 9 -0.80 -4.93 -10.45
C TYR A 9 -0.27 -3.52 -10.76
N ARG A 10 0.49 -3.40 -11.85
CA ARG A 10 1.03 -2.10 -12.30
C ARG A 10 -0.09 -1.09 -12.52
N THR A 11 -1.14 -1.49 -13.22
CA THR A 11 -2.32 -0.64 -13.48
C THR A 11 -2.99 -0.21 -12.17
N GLY A 12 -3.06 -1.12 -11.19
CA GLY A 12 -3.59 -0.81 -9.86
C GLY A 12 -2.78 0.27 -9.15
N HIS A 13 -1.45 0.20 -9.19
CA HIS A 13 -0.60 1.24 -8.61
C HIS A 13 -0.74 2.58 -9.32
N GLU A 14 -0.84 2.57 -10.65
CA GLU A 14 -1.08 3.80 -11.42
C GLU A 14 -2.42 4.42 -11.05
N ALA A 15 -3.46 3.60 -10.89
CA ALA A 15 -4.78 4.05 -10.47
C ALA A 15 -4.75 4.66 -9.05
N PHE A 16 -3.98 4.07 -8.14
CA PHE A 16 -3.77 4.66 -6.81
C PHE A 16 -3.20 6.07 -6.91
N ASN A 17 -2.17 6.26 -7.71
CA ASN A 17 -1.55 7.57 -7.91
C ASN A 17 -2.51 8.60 -8.54
N GLN A 18 -3.48 8.12 -9.33
CA GLN A 18 -4.52 8.94 -9.92
C GLN A 18 -5.73 9.15 -8.98
N ARG A 19 -5.70 8.52 -7.80
CA ARG A 19 -6.82 8.52 -6.84
C ARG A 19 -8.07 7.81 -7.35
N ASP A 20 -7.93 6.95 -8.34
CA ASP A 20 -9.03 6.15 -8.90
C ASP A 20 -9.07 4.78 -8.23
N PHE A 21 -9.64 4.74 -7.03
CA PHE A 21 -9.69 3.53 -6.21
C PHE A 21 -10.68 2.49 -6.77
N GLU A 22 -11.67 2.92 -7.53
CA GLU A 22 -12.55 2.00 -8.25
C GLU A 22 -11.77 1.24 -9.33
N ALA A 23 -10.97 1.94 -10.14
CA ALA A 23 -10.12 1.31 -11.13
C ALA A 23 -9.07 0.41 -10.48
N MET A 24 -8.50 0.82 -9.34
CA MET A 24 -7.49 0.03 -8.61
C MET A 24 -8.04 -1.32 -8.17
N THR A 25 -9.30 -1.38 -7.72
CA THR A 25 -9.90 -2.60 -7.19
C THR A 25 -10.78 -3.34 -8.19
N LYS A 26 -10.80 -2.90 -9.45
CA LYS A 26 -11.68 -3.46 -10.48
C LYS A 26 -11.48 -4.96 -10.68
N GLN A 27 -10.25 -5.45 -10.55
CA GLN A 27 -9.92 -6.86 -10.74
C GLN A 27 -9.91 -7.66 -9.42
N TYR A 28 -10.36 -7.06 -8.32
CA TYR A 28 -10.44 -7.77 -7.05
C TYR A 28 -11.64 -8.71 -7.02
N ALA A 29 -11.46 -9.90 -6.44
CA ALA A 29 -12.57 -10.79 -6.14
C ALA A 29 -13.46 -10.16 -5.04
N ASP A 30 -14.71 -10.62 -4.95
CA ASP A 30 -15.64 -10.11 -3.94
C ASP A 30 -15.20 -10.42 -2.51
N SER A 31 -14.50 -11.53 -2.32
CA SER A 31 -13.91 -11.94 -1.05
C SER A 31 -12.40 -12.00 -1.20
N ILE A 32 -11.69 -11.31 -0.33
CA ILE A 32 -10.23 -11.22 -0.35
C ILE A 32 -9.65 -11.48 1.05
N ALA A 33 -8.33 -11.66 1.11
CA ALA A 33 -7.58 -11.65 2.37
C ALA A 33 -6.35 -10.76 2.15
N TRP A 34 -6.50 -9.47 2.37
CA TRP A 34 -5.44 -8.48 2.16
C TRP A 34 -4.96 -7.97 3.52
N THR A 35 -3.69 -8.19 3.83
CA THR A 35 -3.14 -7.94 5.18
C THR A 35 -2.10 -6.82 5.17
N ASP A 36 -2.33 -5.82 6.01
CA ASP A 36 -1.35 -4.81 6.41
C ASP A 36 -0.63 -5.37 7.64
N HIS A 37 0.53 -5.98 7.44
CA HIS A 37 1.25 -6.70 8.50
C HIS A 37 1.74 -5.79 9.62
N PRO A 38 2.29 -4.60 9.37
CA PRO A 38 2.71 -3.73 10.46
C PRO A 38 1.59 -3.32 11.41
N ARG A 39 0.36 -3.23 10.93
CA ARG A 39 -0.80 -2.93 11.76
C ARG A 39 -1.52 -4.18 12.26
N GLY A 40 -1.19 -5.35 11.72
CA GLY A 40 -1.87 -6.60 12.06
C GLY A 40 -3.33 -6.64 11.64
N ARG A 41 -3.66 -6.01 10.50
CA ARG A 41 -5.05 -5.90 10.04
C ARG A 41 -5.25 -6.54 8.68
N THR A 42 -6.32 -7.36 8.57
CA THR A 42 -6.73 -8.00 7.31
C THR A 42 -8.05 -7.43 6.84
N PHE A 43 -8.13 -7.11 5.55
CA PHE A 43 -9.33 -6.62 4.90
C PHE A 43 -9.94 -7.77 4.10
N SER A 44 -11.26 -7.97 4.23
CA SER A 44 -11.96 -9.14 3.70
C SER A 44 -12.75 -8.85 2.42
N THR A 45 -12.99 -7.59 2.10
CA THR A 45 -13.73 -7.16 0.90
C THR A 45 -13.03 -5.98 0.24
N PRO A 46 -13.21 -5.81 -1.09
CA PRO A 46 -12.69 -4.63 -1.77
C PRO A 46 -13.21 -3.30 -1.18
N GLN A 47 -14.46 -3.29 -0.72
CA GLN A 47 -15.03 -2.07 -0.13
C GLN A 47 -14.32 -1.71 1.17
N GLU A 48 -14.10 -2.69 2.05
CA GLU A 48 -13.35 -2.49 3.30
C GLU A 48 -11.93 -2.02 3.02
N PHE A 49 -11.28 -2.62 2.02
CA PHE A 49 -9.94 -2.23 1.60
C PHE A 49 -9.90 -0.77 1.14
N LYS A 50 -10.88 -0.33 0.33
CA LYS A 50 -10.96 1.06 -0.13
C LYS A 50 -11.24 2.02 1.03
N ASP A 51 -12.23 1.71 1.85
CA ASP A 51 -12.70 2.64 2.90
C ASP A 51 -11.70 2.80 4.03
N ASP A 52 -11.07 1.70 4.44
CA ASP A 52 -10.25 1.69 5.65
C ASP A 52 -8.76 1.78 5.34
N PHE A 53 -8.29 1.13 4.28
CA PHE A 53 -6.86 1.10 3.97
C PHE A 53 -6.46 2.26 3.03
N LEU A 54 -7.05 2.31 1.84
CA LEU A 54 -6.65 3.33 0.86
C LEU A 54 -7.01 4.73 1.35
N THR A 55 -8.22 4.90 1.85
CA THR A 55 -8.68 6.18 2.39
C THR A 55 -7.87 6.57 3.63
N GLY A 56 -7.48 5.62 4.46
CA GLY A 56 -6.65 5.88 5.63
C GLY A 56 -5.30 6.49 5.29
N TRP A 57 -4.63 5.95 4.28
CA TRP A 57 -3.37 6.53 3.81
C TRP A 57 -3.57 7.94 3.26
N LEU A 58 -4.63 8.15 2.48
CA LEU A 58 -4.92 9.43 1.86
C LEU A 58 -5.29 10.50 2.89
N VAL A 59 -6.01 10.12 3.95
CA VAL A 59 -6.35 11.03 5.05
C VAL A 59 -5.10 11.50 5.80
N SER A 60 -4.14 10.60 6.04
CA SER A 60 -2.91 10.97 6.74
C SER A 60 -1.92 11.72 5.85
N SER A 61 -1.98 11.51 4.53
CA SER A 61 -1.09 12.14 3.56
C SER A 61 -1.82 12.35 2.25
N SER A 62 -2.33 13.56 2.02
CA SER A 62 -3.15 13.86 0.82
C SER A 62 -2.35 13.80 -0.47
N ASP A 63 -1.04 14.00 -0.41
CA ASP A 63 -0.14 13.97 -1.57
C ASP A 63 0.61 12.64 -1.72
N ILE A 64 0.22 11.60 -0.99
CA ILE A 64 0.92 10.31 -1.03
C ILE A 64 1.03 9.76 -2.45
N ARG A 65 2.20 9.24 -2.81
CA ARG A 65 2.46 8.67 -4.13
C ARG A 65 3.32 7.43 -4.03
N ILE A 66 3.00 6.46 -4.87
CA ILE A 66 3.84 5.28 -5.13
C ILE A 66 4.92 5.69 -6.13
N THR A 67 6.18 5.44 -5.80
CA THR A 67 7.34 5.77 -6.66
C THR A 67 8.26 4.57 -6.80
N ALA A 68 9.02 4.54 -7.91
CA ALA A 68 10.07 3.56 -8.17
C ALA A 68 9.63 2.10 -8.01
N PRO A 69 8.47 1.67 -8.57
CA PRO A 69 8.02 0.30 -8.40
C PRO A 69 8.88 -0.68 -9.19
N ARG A 70 9.18 -1.83 -8.57
CA ARG A 70 9.85 -2.96 -9.22
C ARG A 70 9.02 -4.21 -8.97
N TYR A 71 8.57 -4.85 -10.05
CA TYR A 71 7.68 -6.01 -9.98
C TYR A 71 8.45 -7.29 -10.19
N PHE A 72 8.12 -8.31 -9.40
CA PHE A 72 8.71 -9.64 -9.43
C PHE A 72 7.60 -10.67 -9.63
N ASP A 73 7.53 -11.25 -10.81
CA ASP A 73 6.45 -12.14 -11.22
C ASP A 73 6.75 -13.58 -10.78
N ALA A 74 5.89 -14.14 -9.95
CA ALA A 74 5.95 -15.53 -9.52
C ALA A 74 4.65 -16.28 -9.91
N GLY A 75 4.01 -15.89 -11.01
CA GLY A 75 2.79 -16.53 -11.50
C GLY A 75 1.54 -15.97 -10.85
N GLN A 76 0.93 -16.72 -9.94
CA GLN A 76 -0.28 -16.29 -9.22
C GLN A 76 0.04 -15.36 -8.04
N THR A 77 1.30 -15.13 -7.76
CA THR A 77 1.74 -14.11 -6.81
C THR A 77 2.73 -13.20 -7.52
N VAL A 78 2.51 -11.90 -7.42
CA VAL A 78 3.44 -10.89 -7.92
C VAL A 78 3.85 -10.01 -6.75
N ALA A 79 5.14 -9.89 -6.53
CA ALA A 79 5.69 -9.01 -5.50
C ALA A 79 6.10 -7.68 -6.12
N CYS A 80 6.08 -6.63 -5.32
CA CYS A 80 6.54 -5.32 -5.73
C CYS A 80 7.27 -4.64 -4.57
N THR A 81 8.45 -4.12 -4.86
CA THR A 81 9.11 -3.18 -3.96
C THR A 81 8.92 -1.77 -4.51
N PHE A 82 8.59 -0.84 -3.65
CA PHE A 82 8.37 0.55 -4.04
C PHE A 82 8.59 1.46 -2.84
N THR A 83 8.66 2.75 -3.10
CA THR A 83 8.75 3.77 -2.07
C THR A 83 7.51 4.64 -2.15
N VAL A 84 6.80 4.81 -1.03
CA VAL A 84 5.77 5.83 -0.95
C VAL A 84 6.39 7.10 -0.38
N VAL A 85 6.03 8.23 -0.99
CA VAL A 85 6.46 9.55 -0.54
C VAL A 85 5.23 10.39 -0.27
N GLY A 86 5.33 11.28 0.69
CA GLY A 86 4.22 12.16 1.00
C GLY A 86 4.53 13.11 2.14
N THR A 87 3.54 13.92 2.48
CA THR A 87 3.59 14.88 3.59
C THR A 87 2.52 14.47 4.62
N HIS A 88 2.91 14.38 5.88
CA HIS A 88 1.98 14.06 6.96
C HIS A 88 1.11 15.29 7.27
N ASP A 89 0.08 15.50 6.47
CA ASP A 89 -0.80 16.68 6.54
C ASP A 89 -2.18 16.41 7.14
N GLY A 90 -2.43 15.18 7.57
CA GLY A 90 -3.65 14.78 8.27
C GLY A 90 -3.35 13.79 9.38
N PRO A 91 -4.35 13.40 10.17
CA PRO A 91 -4.12 12.52 11.32
C PRO A 91 -3.65 11.12 10.87
N LEU A 92 -2.72 10.56 11.64
CA LEU A 92 -2.27 9.19 11.51
C LEU A 92 -2.58 8.47 12.83
N GLY A 93 -3.70 7.74 12.88
CA GLY A 93 -4.20 7.17 14.12
C GLY A 93 -4.35 8.25 15.19
N PRO A 94 -3.73 8.11 16.39
CA PRO A 94 -3.82 9.10 17.46
C PRO A 94 -2.92 10.33 17.24
N PHE A 95 -2.09 10.33 16.18
CA PHE A 95 -1.12 11.40 15.95
C PHE A 95 -1.70 12.48 15.05
N ALA A 96 -1.66 13.74 15.52
CA ALA A 96 -2.01 14.89 14.70
C ALA A 96 -0.95 15.11 13.61
N ALA A 97 -1.35 15.79 12.53
CA ALA A 97 -0.46 16.13 11.42
C ALA A 97 0.79 16.85 11.90
N THR A 98 1.96 16.40 11.41
CA THR A 98 3.25 17.03 11.74
C THR A 98 3.73 17.99 10.65
N GLY A 99 3.15 17.91 9.45
CA GLY A 99 3.63 18.66 8.27
C GLY A 99 4.95 18.15 7.72
N LYS A 100 5.49 17.07 8.26
CA LYS A 100 6.78 16.51 7.82
C LYS A 100 6.62 15.61 6.63
N GLN A 101 7.64 15.56 5.78
CA GLN A 101 7.72 14.67 4.65
C GLN A 101 8.28 13.33 5.06
N PHE A 102 7.87 12.27 4.33
CA PHE A 102 8.41 10.94 4.53
C PHE A 102 8.67 10.27 3.17
N ALA A 103 9.59 9.32 3.19
CA ALA A 103 9.87 8.39 2.10
C ALA A 103 10.00 7.01 2.71
N LEU A 104 9.03 6.14 2.47
CA LEU A 104 8.93 4.85 3.14
C LEU A 104 9.06 3.72 2.12
N PRO A 105 10.12 2.91 2.21
CA PRO A 105 10.22 1.70 1.40
C PRO A 105 9.21 0.66 1.85
N LEU A 106 8.55 -0.01 0.88
CA LEU A 106 7.60 -1.07 1.15
C LEU A 106 7.87 -2.27 0.26
N CYS A 107 7.43 -3.44 0.72
CA CYS A 107 7.31 -4.63 -0.08
C CYS A 107 5.87 -5.13 0.01
N GLU A 108 5.26 -5.37 -1.13
CA GLU A 108 3.85 -5.77 -1.20
C GLU A 108 3.74 -6.94 -2.15
N MET A 109 2.83 -7.85 -1.85
CA MET A 109 2.50 -8.95 -2.76
C MET A 109 1.01 -8.93 -3.05
N TRP A 110 0.66 -9.13 -4.30
CA TRP A 110 -0.71 -9.39 -4.71
C TRP A 110 -0.85 -10.86 -5.13
N HIS A 111 -1.91 -11.50 -4.64
CA HIS A 111 -2.23 -12.89 -4.94
C HIS A 111 -3.42 -12.95 -5.88
N PHE A 112 -3.29 -13.78 -6.92
CA PHE A 112 -4.29 -13.87 -7.99
C PHE A 112 -4.86 -15.29 -8.06
N ASP A 113 -6.13 -15.40 -8.42
CA ASP A 113 -6.72 -16.69 -8.77
C ASP A 113 -6.42 -17.06 -10.23
N SER A 114 -6.91 -18.23 -10.68
CA SER A 114 -6.66 -18.69 -12.05
C SER A 114 -7.33 -17.84 -13.12
N ASP A 115 -8.31 -17.02 -12.75
CA ASP A 115 -9.01 -16.11 -13.66
C ASP A 115 -8.38 -14.71 -13.68
N GLY A 116 -7.30 -14.49 -12.95
CA GLY A 116 -6.59 -13.22 -12.90
C GLY A 116 -7.22 -12.19 -11.97
N ARG A 117 -8.10 -12.61 -11.07
CA ARG A 117 -8.63 -11.72 -10.05
C ARG A 117 -7.74 -11.68 -8.83
N VAL A 118 -7.64 -10.52 -8.20
CA VAL A 118 -6.89 -10.36 -6.96
C VAL A 118 -7.71 -10.95 -5.81
N VAL A 119 -7.15 -11.95 -5.14
CA VAL A 119 -7.81 -12.63 -4.01
C VAL A 119 -7.17 -12.26 -2.67
N GLY A 120 -6.07 -11.51 -2.68
CA GLY A 120 -5.43 -11.09 -1.45
C GLY A 120 -4.15 -10.32 -1.70
N GLY A 121 -3.52 -9.95 -0.61
CA GLY A 121 -2.24 -9.27 -0.64
C GLY A 121 -1.60 -9.27 0.73
N ASP A 122 -0.30 -8.96 0.74
CA ASP A 122 0.49 -8.81 1.95
C ASP A 122 1.35 -7.57 1.81
N LEU A 123 1.27 -6.67 2.78
CA LEU A 123 2.05 -5.45 2.81
C LEU A 123 2.99 -5.46 4.01
N TYR A 124 4.25 -5.17 3.75
CA TYR A 124 5.30 -5.05 4.75
C TYR A 124 6.00 -3.71 4.63
N TYR A 125 6.16 -3.03 5.75
CA TYR A 125 6.95 -1.81 5.85
C TYR A 125 7.40 -1.63 7.30
N ASP A 126 8.40 -0.80 7.51
CA ASP A 126 8.94 -0.50 8.83
C ASP A 126 8.19 0.68 9.44
N GLN A 127 7.27 0.40 10.35
CA GLN A 127 6.48 1.43 11.03
C GLN A 127 7.34 2.33 11.92
N VAL A 128 8.41 1.80 12.50
CA VAL A 128 9.37 2.59 13.27
C VAL A 128 10.03 3.64 12.38
N SER A 129 10.43 3.24 11.16
CA SER A 129 11.00 4.18 10.19
C SER A 129 10.03 5.31 9.87
N LEU A 130 8.76 5.00 9.61
CA LEU A 130 7.74 6.02 9.34
C LEU A 130 7.60 6.99 10.51
N LEU A 131 7.40 6.47 11.72
CA LEU A 131 7.19 7.30 12.91
C LEU A 131 8.42 8.14 13.25
N THR A 132 9.63 7.60 13.01
CA THR A 132 10.89 8.32 13.23
C THR A 132 11.03 9.48 12.25
N GLN A 133 10.73 9.26 10.96
CA GLN A 133 10.77 10.32 9.94
C GLN A 133 9.81 11.45 10.27
N LEU A 134 8.69 11.15 10.90
CA LEU A 134 7.68 12.14 11.31
C LEU A 134 7.98 12.77 12.69
N SER A 135 9.09 12.40 13.31
CA SER A 135 9.47 12.84 14.67
C SER A 135 8.43 12.46 15.75
N LEU A 136 7.68 11.38 15.50
CA LEU A 136 6.73 10.81 16.45
C LEU A 136 7.35 9.74 17.33
N MET A 137 8.59 9.35 17.04
CA MET A 137 9.36 8.35 17.75
C MET A 137 10.85 8.71 17.66
N PRO A 138 11.65 8.46 18.70
CA PRO A 138 13.10 8.70 18.65
C PRO A 138 13.79 7.76 17.67
N GLN A 139 14.96 8.18 17.17
CA GLN A 139 15.77 7.39 16.26
C GLN A 139 16.16 6.06 16.92
N PRO A 140 16.06 4.91 16.20
CA PRO A 140 16.49 3.63 16.75
C PRO A 140 17.99 3.62 17.04
N PRO A 141 18.44 2.79 18.03
CA PRO A 141 19.86 2.63 18.29
C PRO A 141 20.63 2.17 17.05
N GLY A 142 21.81 2.75 16.81
CA GLY A 142 22.68 2.40 15.69
C GLY A 142 22.29 3.04 14.35
N ALA A 143 21.31 3.92 14.36
CA ALA A 143 20.91 4.65 13.17
C ALA A 143 21.75 5.92 12.95
#